data_79805fa80999216b953b1787453f6a62
#
_entry.id   79805fa80999216b953b1787453f6a62
#
_cell.length_a   1.000
_cell.length_b   1.000
_cell.length_c   1.000
_cell.angle_alpha   90.00
_cell.angle_beta   90.00
_cell.angle_gamma   90.00
#
_symmetry.space_group_name_H-M   'P 1'
#
loop_
_entity.id
_entity.type
_entity.pdbx_description
1 polymer ?
#
loop_
_entity_poly.entity_id
_entity_poly.type
_entity_poly.pdbx_seq_one_letter_code
_entity_poly.pdbx_strand_id
1 'polypeptide(L)'
;MPCTVGDRVTIGHRATVHGCTVGDECLIGIGAVVLNGAKIGAGSLIGANSLITEGKEIPPGVLVVGSPGKVVRELKPEERALLD
;
A
#
# COMPACT_ATOMS: atom_id res chain seq x y z
N MET A 1 10.22 15.15 0.14
CA MET A 1 10.85 13.82 0.07
C MET A 1 10.49 13.15 -1.25
N PRO A 2 11.44 12.45 -1.88
CA PRO A 2 11.13 11.72 -3.10
C PRO A 2 10.19 10.55 -2.82
N CYS A 3 9.38 10.22 -3.80
CA CYS A 3 8.48 9.08 -3.75
C CYS A 3 9.00 8.02 -4.73
N THR A 4 9.22 6.81 -4.25
CA THR A 4 9.68 5.70 -5.07
C THR A 4 8.55 4.68 -5.20
N VAL A 5 8.13 4.43 -6.41
CA VAL A 5 7.06 3.47 -6.70
C VAL A 5 7.62 2.39 -7.61
N GLY A 6 7.45 1.15 -7.19
CA GLY A 6 7.96 0.00 -7.95
C GLY A 6 7.17 -0.29 -9.21
N ASP A 7 7.43 -1.46 -9.80
CA ASP A 7 6.78 -1.89 -11.04
C ASP A 7 5.42 -2.51 -10.77
N ARG A 8 4.52 -2.36 -11.72
CA ARG A 8 3.18 -2.96 -11.70
C ARG A 8 2.37 -2.60 -10.45
N VAL A 9 2.52 -1.34 -10.02
CA VAL A 9 1.75 -0.80 -8.89
C VAL A 9 0.48 -0.16 -9.44
N THR A 10 -0.66 -0.48 -8.82
CA THR A 10 -1.93 0.14 -9.16
C THR A 10 -2.29 1.13 -8.07
N ILE A 11 -2.51 2.38 -8.47
CA ILE A 11 -2.91 3.44 -7.54
C ILE A 11 -4.31 3.90 -7.90
N GLY A 12 -5.23 3.74 -6.97
CA GLY A 12 -6.64 4.07 -7.19
C GLY A 12 -6.89 5.56 -7.24
N HIS A 13 -8.12 5.92 -7.66
CA HIS A 13 -8.54 7.31 -7.75
C HIS A 13 -8.42 8.01 -6.39
N ARG A 14 -7.97 9.25 -6.39
CA ARG A 14 -7.84 10.09 -5.19
C ARG A 14 -6.89 9.53 -4.13
N ALA A 15 -6.11 8.53 -4.47
CA ALA A 15 -5.09 8.05 -3.54
C ALA A 15 -3.96 9.07 -3.49
N THR A 16 -3.41 9.26 -2.30
CA THR A 16 -2.26 10.15 -2.10
C THR A 16 -1.05 9.31 -1.74
N VAL A 17 0.00 9.43 -2.54
CA VAL A 17 1.27 8.73 -2.32
C VAL A 17 2.35 9.81 -2.27
N HIS A 18 2.84 10.11 -1.07
CA HIS A 18 3.73 11.26 -0.87
C HIS A 18 4.95 10.90 -0.03
N GLY A 19 6.14 11.09 -0.61
CA GLY A 19 7.40 10.92 0.12
C GLY A 19 7.63 9.53 0.68
N CYS A 20 7.08 8.50 0.05
CA CYS A 20 7.12 7.13 0.57
C CYS A 20 7.76 6.17 -0.44
N THR A 21 7.90 4.92 -0.04
CA THR A 21 8.41 3.86 -0.91
C THR A 21 7.33 2.78 -1.03
N VAL A 22 6.94 2.48 -2.26
CA VAL A 22 5.95 1.44 -2.55
C VAL A 22 6.62 0.33 -3.35
N GLY A 23 6.61 -0.87 -2.81
CA GLY A 23 7.22 -2.03 -3.47
C GLY A 23 6.44 -2.45 -4.72
N ASP A 24 7.03 -3.41 -5.45
CA ASP A 24 6.43 -3.88 -6.70
C ASP A 24 5.08 -4.56 -6.46
N GLU A 25 4.21 -4.49 -7.46
CA GLU A 25 2.95 -5.24 -7.48
C GLU A 25 2.00 -4.94 -6.32
N CYS A 26 2.06 -3.72 -5.79
CA CYS A 26 1.13 -3.28 -4.76
C CYS A 26 -0.13 -2.70 -5.38
N LEU A 27 -1.21 -2.75 -4.62
CA LEU A 27 -2.44 -2.03 -4.97
C LEU A 27 -2.73 -1.03 -3.85
N ILE A 28 -2.79 0.24 -4.21
CA ILE A 28 -3.16 1.32 -3.29
C ILE A 28 -4.61 1.68 -3.60
N GLY A 29 -5.49 1.42 -2.65
CA GLY A 29 -6.94 1.55 -2.87
C GLY A 29 -7.40 3.00 -3.06
N ILE A 30 -8.63 3.14 -3.55
CA ILE A 30 -9.23 4.44 -3.80
C ILE A 30 -9.25 5.28 -2.52
N GLY A 31 -8.77 6.50 -2.59
CA GLY A 31 -8.78 7.41 -1.45
C GLY A 31 -7.78 7.11 -0.35
N ALA A 32 -6.94 6.09 -0.51
CA ALA A 32 -5.93 5.78 0.49
C ALA A 32 -4.87 6.88 0.54
N VAL A 33 -4.28 7.09 1.71
CA VAL A 33 -3.25 8.10 1.90
C VAL A 33 -2.02 7.43 2.49
N VAL A 34 -0.88 7.58 1.81
CA VAL A 34 0.41 7.05 2.28
C VAL A 34 1.35 8.23 2.52
N LEU A 35 1.76 8.40 3.76
CA LEU A 35 2.49 9.59 4.19
C LEU A 35 4.02 9.40 4.12
N ASN A 36 4.74 10.51 4.40
CA ASN A 36 6.19 10.57 4.26
C ASN A 36 6.90 9.47 5.04
N GLY A 37 7.90 8.87 4.39
CA GLY A 37 8.75 7.88 5.03
C GLY A 37 8.14 6.50 5.19
N ALA A 38 6.87 6.32 4.83
CA ALA A 38 6.25 5.00 4.89
C ALA A 38 6.87 4.07 3.85
N LYS A 39 6.94 2.78 4.16
CA LYS A 39 7.47 1.76 3.26
C LYS A 39 6.45 0.64 3.13
N ILE A 40 5.97 0.44 1.92
CA ILE A 40 4.98 -0.61 1.64
C ILE A 40 5.70 -1.78 0.97
N GLY A 41 5.66 -2.94 1.61
CA GLY A 41 6.29 -4.15 1.09
C GLY A 41 5.61 -4.63 -0.19
N ALA A 42 6.37 -5.27 -1.06
CA ALA A 42 5.90 -5.73 -2.37
C ALA A 42 4.68 -6.66 -2.24
N GLY A 43 3.76 -6.57 -3.19
CA GLY A 43 2.59 -7.44 -3.25
C GLY A 43 1.56 -7.19 -2.17
N SER A 44 1.59 -6.03 -1.52
CA SER A 44 0.60 -5.70 -0.49
C SER A 44 -0.59 -4.96 -1.08
N LEU A 45 -1.74 -5.09 -0.42
CA LEU A 45 -2.96 -4.40 -0.78
C LEU A 45 -3.32 -3.41 0.33
N ILE A 46 -3.37 -2.13 -0.01
CA ILE A 46 -3.81 -1.09 0.90
C ILE A 46 -5.26 -0.79 0.58
N GLY A 47 -6.15 -1.07 1.53
CA GLY A 47 -7.58 -0.92 1.32
C GLY A 47 -8.00 0.52 1.07
N ALA A 48 -9.18 0.69 0.47
CA ALA A 48 -9.73 2.01 0.16
C ALA A 48 -9.84 2.85 1.43
N ASN A 49 -9.52 4.13 1.30
CA ASN A 49 -9.59 5.12 2.39
C ASN A 49 -8.72 4.80 3.61
N SER A 50 -7.73 3.92 3.47
CA SER A 50 -6.79 3.63 4.55
C SER A 50 -5.78 4.75 4.68
N LEU A 51 -5.29 4.96 5.89
CA LEU A 51 -4.24 5.95 6.17
C LEU A 51 -2.99 5.24 6.65
N ILE A 52 -1.93 5.32 5.86
CA ILE A 52 -0.62 4.79 6.27
C ILE A 52 0.18 5.96 6.81
N THR A 53 0.42 5.93 8.11
CA THR A 53 1.06 7.04 8.83
C THR A 53 2.54 7.16 8.48
N GLU A 54 3.12 8.33 8.82
CA GLU A 54 4.52 8.60 8.53
C GLU A 54 5.43 7.54 9.14
N GLY A 55 6.41 7.10 8.35
CA GLY A 55 7.41 6.14 8.80
C GLY A 55 6.93 4.72 9.01
N LYS A 56 5.66 4.44 8.74
CA LYS A 56 5.12 3.09 8.94
C LYS A 56 5.74 2.11 7.95
N GLU A 57 6.14 0.95 8.43
CA GLU A 57 6.64 -0.12 7.57
C GLU A 57 5.59 -1.22 7.48
N ILE A 58 5.20 -1.51 6.24
CA ILE A 58 4.20 -2.55 5.95
C ILE A 58 4.95 -3.75 5.35
N PRO A 59 4.83 -4.93 5.94
CA PRO A 59 5.50 -6.12 5.39
C PRO A 59 4.94 -6.49 4.03
N PRO A 60 5.67 -7.29 3.23
CA PRO A 60 5.17 -7.69 1.92
C PRO A 60 3.98 -8.66 2.04
N GLY A 61 3.13 -8.65 1.02
CA GLY A 61 2.07 -9.65 0.86
C GLY A 61 0.94 -9.59 1.87
N VAL A 62 0.63 -8.41 2.40
CA VAL A 62 -0.43 -8.28 3.43
C VAL A 62 -1.55 -7.36 2.99
N LEU A 63 -2.69 -7.49 3.67
CA LEU A 63 -3.83 -6.59 3.53
C LEU A 63 -3.80 -5.59 4.69
N VAL A 64 -3.88 -4.30 4.36
CA VAL A 64 -3.92 -3.23 5.34
C VAL A 64 -5.21 -2.46 5.17
N VAL A 65 -5.92 -2.20 6.26
CA VAL A 65 -7.14 -1.39 6.23
C VAL A 65 -7.21 -0.48 7.45
N GLY A 66 -7.93 0.60 7.30
CA GLY A 66 -8.29 1.48 8.40
C GLY A 66 -7.54 2.79 8.45
N SER A 67 -7.92 3.61 9.42
CA SER A 67 -7.34 4.93 9.67
C SER A 67 -7.18 5.08 11.19
N PRO A 68 -5.97 4.86 11.74
CA PRO A 68 -4.73 4.47 11.06
C PRO A 68 -4.79 3.05 10.50
N GLY A 69 -4.08 2.83 9.40
CA GLY A 69 -4.05 1.54 8.74
C GLY A 69 -3.34 0.49 9.57
N LYS A 70 -3.91 -0.70 9.62
CA LYS A 70 -3.33 -1.82 10.34
C LYS A 70 -3.31 -3.05 9.47
N VAL A 71 -2.26 -3.85 9.60
CA VAL A 71 -2.18 -5.14 8.92
C VAL A 71 -3.26 -6.04 9.48
N VAL A 72 -4.15 -6.49 8.61
CA VAL A 72 -5.27 -7.35 8.99
C VAL A 72 -4.89 -8.82 8.90
N ARG A 73 -4.24 -9.18 7.79
CA ARG A 73 -3.87 -10.56 7.51
C ARG A 73 -2.95 -10.62 6.29
N GLU A 74 -2.37 -11.76 6.07
CA GLU A 74 -1.65 -12.01 4.83
C GLU A 74 -2.66 -12.18 3.69
N LEU A 75 -2.24 -11.82 2.49
CA LEU A 75 -3.07 -12.03 1.31
C LEU A 75 -3.07 -13.50 0.95
N LYS A 76 -4.23 -13.99 0.55
CA LYS A 76 -4.37 -15.36 0.04
C LYS A 76 -3.79 -15.45 -1.37
N PRO A 77 -3.36 -16.64 -1.82
CA PRO A 77 -2.82 -16.78 -3.18
C PRO A 77 -3.73 -16.24 -4.27
N GLU A 78 -5.02 -16.47 -4.18
CA GLU A 78 -5.99 -15.98 -5.17
C GLU A 78 -6.10 -14.46 -5.16
N GLU A 79 -5.90 -13.84 -3.99
CA GLU A 79 -5.90 -12.38 -3.90
C GLU A 79 -4.63 -11.78 -4.48
N ARG A 80 -3.51 -12.43 -4.27
CA ARG A 80 -2.23 -11.98 -4.83
C ARG A 80 -2.25 -12.05 -6.35
N ALA A 81 -2.93 -13.03 -6.90
CA ALA A 81 -3.07 -13.18 -8.35
C ALA A 81 -3.80 -11.99 -8.98
N LEU A 82 -4.70 -11.34 -8.23
CA LEU A 82 -5.43 -10.16 -8.71
C LEU A 82 -4.53 -8.94 -8.85
N LEU A 83 -3.36 -8.94 -8.21
CA LEU A 83 -2.43 -7.83 -8.28
C LEU A 83 -1.47 -7.92 -9.46
N ASP A 84 -1.41 -9.07 -10.11
CA ASP A 84 -0.50 -9.31 -11.26
C ASP A 84 -1.05 -8.72 -12.57
#